data_743f6fd0a5ee0b57b5a88957a80daf18
#
_entry.id   743f6fd0a5ee0b57b5a88957a80daf18
#
_cell.length_a   1.000
_cell.length_b   1.000
_cell.length_c   1.000
_cell.angle_alpha   90.00
_cell.angle_beta   90.00
_cell.angle_gamma   90.00
#
_symmetry.space_group_name_H-M   'P 1'
#
loop_
_entity.id
_entity.type
_entity.pdbx_description
1 polymer ?
#
loop_
_entity_poly.entity_id
_entity_poly.type
_entity_poly.pdbx_seq_one_letter_code
_entity_poly.pdbx_strand_id
1 'polypeptide(L)'
;AHHFAILLLGLALGSRVTADVFERVNLWPFSLTILIVTMVMLLWIVGKLNQWLLALDRISAHMAAAPGNLSSAPAVTEHYGGALSQVAVYQSLRLAFLTLLVPFLFVVPETPQPIVLFQHTDFIIWLMVLSFSWGLTGLLRVLRVRTPGLIVGVFVGASVNLLELATLNTPPMFIALAMMLFGWRIGVDIVGQGVRTLLKTIPPAAISTLVAITIALIGAYITHRLLGFPFLDAALGFMPGAFQVMPVVALEVGADGLYVTIHHLIRVLAMGMLIPFFASYWSRS
;
A
#
# COMPACT_ATOMS: atom_id res chain seq x y z
N ALA A 1 18.44 -0.57 -2.93
CA ALA A 1 17.81 -0.70 -1.62
C ALA A 1 16.27 -0.90 -1.73
N HIS A 2 15.52 0.03 -2.34
CA HIS A 2 14.04 -0.02 -2.44
C HIS A 2 13.49 -1.30 -3.09
N HIS A 3 14.06 -1.74 -4.21
CA HIS A 3 13.61 -2.95 -4.89
C HIS A 3 13.87 -4.23 -4.09
N PHE A 4 14.92 -4.24 -3.31
CA PHE A 4 15.24 -5.35 -2.41
C PHE A 4 14.21 -5.44 -1.28
N ALA A 5 13.89 -4.31 -0.66
CA ALA A 5 12.86 -4.24 0.37
C ALA A 5 11.49 -4.75 -0.14
N ILE A 6 11.09 -4.36 -1.35
CA ILE A 6 9.84 -4.83 -1.96
C ILE A 6 9.85 -6.36 -2.20
N LEU A 7 10.97 -6.91 -2.62
CA LEU A 7 11.11 -8.37 -2.80
C LEU A 7 11.00 -9.11 -1.46
N LEU A 8 11.71 -8.63 -0.43
CA LEU A 8 11.63 -9.20 0.92
C LEU A 8 10.20 -9.25 1.45
N LEU A 9 9.47 -8.13 1.28
CA LEU A 9 8.06 -8.07 1.66
C LEU A 9 7.20 -9.02 0.84
N GLY A 10 7.45 -9.11 -0.47
CA GLY A 10 6.76 -10.08 -1.32
C GLY A 10 6.94 -11.50 -0.84
N LEU A 11 8.17 -11.91 -0.51
CA LEU A 11 8.46 -13.24 0.04
C LEU A 11 7.78 -13.49 1.38
N ALA A 12 7.81 -12.49 2.28
CA ALA A 12 7.14 -12.58 3.57
C ALA A 12 5.61 -12.73 3.43
N LEU A 13 5.00 -12.04 2.48
CA LEU A 13 3.58 -12.15 2.17
C LEU A 13 3.26 -13.50 1.53
N GLY A 14 4.04 -13.91 0.53
CA GLY A 14 3.84 -15.16 -0.18
C GLY A 14 3.96 -16.38 0.74
N SER A 15 4.94 -16.37 1.66
CA SER A 15 5.15 -17.48 2.60
C SER A 15 3.98 -17.70 3.59
N ARG A 16 3.06 -16.75 3.71
CA ARG A 16 1.85 -16.87 4.55
C ARG A 16 0.59 -17.21 3.75
N VAL A 17 0.69 -17.42 2.45
CA VAL A 17 -0.44 -17.84 1.62
C VAL A 17 -0.78 -19.29 1.92
N THR A 18 -2.00 -19.55 2.38
CA THR A 18 -2.55 -20.87 2.66
C THR A 18 -3.65 -21.24 1.67
N ALA A 19 -4.03 -22.50 1.61
CA ALA A 19 -5.10 -22.96 0.72
C ALA A 19 -6.46 -22.31 1.02
N ASP A 20 -6.72 -21.94 2.26
CA ASP A 20 -7.98 -21.32 2.72
C ASP A 20 -8.26 -19.98 2.02
N VAL A 21 -7.23 -19.30 1.53
CA VAL A 21 -7.37 -18.06 0.76
C VAL A 21 -8.23 -18.30 -0.50
N PHE A 22 -8.11 -19.47 -1.12
CA PHE A 22 -8.84 -19.79 -2.35
C PHE A 22 -10.35 -20.01 -2.12
N GLU A 23 -10.77 -20.33 -0.90
CA GLU A 23 -12.19 -20.49 -0.57
C GLU A 23 -12.99 -19.18 -0.75
N ARG A 24 -12.35 -18.02 -0.53
CA ARG A 24 -12.98 -16.70 -0.59
C ARG A 24 -12.65 -15.89 -1.84
N VAL A 25 -11.79 -16.40 -2.72
CA VAL A 25 -11.38 -15.70 -3.96
C VAL A 25 -12.58 -15.32 -4.83
N ASN A 26 -13.63 -16.14 -4.86
CA ASN A 26 -14.84 -15.88 -5.62
C ASN A 26 -15.58 -14.60 -5.18
N LEU A 27 -15.37 -14.14 -3.94
CA LEU A 27 -15.96 -12.91 -3.40
C LEU A 27 -15.07 -11.67 -3.65
N TRP A 28 -13.82 -11.84 -4.05
CA TRP A 28 -12.89 -10.74 -4.28
C TRP A 28 -13.35 -9.75 -5.36
N PRO A 29 -13.93 -10.15 -6.49
CA PRO A 29 -14.44 -9.19 -7.48
C PRO A 29 -15.46 -8.22 -6.89
N PHE A 30 -16.34 -8.68 -5.99
CA PHE A 30 -17.32 -7.82 -5.32
C PHE A 30 -16.64 -6.86 -4.32
N SER A 31 -15.72 -7.37 -3.52
CA SER A 31 -14.92 -6.56 -2.59
C SER A 31 -14.09 -5.51 -3.34
N LEU A 32 -13.46 -5.87 -4.45
CA LEU A 32 -12.71 -4.95 -5.31
C LEU A 32 -13.61 -3.89 -5.96
N THR A 33 -14.85 -4.24 -6.31
CA THR A 33 -15.82 -3.27 -6.82
C THR A 33 -16.18 -2.23 -5.77
N ILE A 34 -16.46 -2.67 -4.53
CA ILE A 34 -16.70 -1.76 -3.40
C ILE A 34 -15.47 -0.88 -3.15
N LEU A 35 -14.26 -1.46 -3.21
CA LEU A 35 -13.00 -0.72 -3.09
C LEU A 35 -12.91 0.40 -4.13
N ILE A 36 -13.12 0.10 -5.41
CA ILE A 36 -13.00 1.08 -6.50
C ILE A 36 -14.01 2.20 -6.31
N VAL A 37 -15.27 1.89 -5.99
CA VAL A 37 -16.30 2.89 -5.69
C VAL A 37 -15.87 3.77 -4.51
N THR A 38 -15.39 3.16 -3.43
CA THR A 38 -14.89 3.88 -2.25
C THR A 38 -13.72 4.81 -2.61
N MET A 39 -12.78 4.36 -3.46
CA MET A 39 -11.64 5.18 -3.87
C MET A 39 -12.04 6.35 -4.78
N VAL A 40 -13.02 6.16 -5.66
CA VAL A 40 -13.58 7.25 -6.48
C VAL A 40 -14.29 8.28 -5.58
N MET A 41 -15.11 7.83 -4.63
CA MET A 41 -15.74 8.73 -3.64
C MET A 41 -14.69 9.50 -2.82
N LEU A 42 -13.65 8.81 -2.35
CA LEU A 42 -12.53 9.41 -1.63
C LEU A 42 -11.84 10.48 -2.49
N LEU A 43 -11.52 10.16 -3.74
CA LEU A 43 -10.89 11.09 -4.67
C LEU A 43 -11.71 12.38 -4.83
N TRP A 44 -13.03 12.28 -4.97
CA TRP A 44 -13.91 13.43 -5.12
C TRP A 44 -14.11 14.22 -3.82
N ILE A 45 -14.41 13.54 -2.72
CA ILE A 45 -14.70 14.21 -1.43
C ILE A 45 -13.45 14.88 -0.88
N VAL A 46 -12.34 14.13 -0.80
CA VAL A 46 -11.07 14.64 -0.28
C VAL A 46 -10.45 15.65 -1.24
N GLY A 47 -10.63 15.47 -2.57
CA GLY A 47 -10.23 16.46 -3.55
C GLY A 47 -10.90 17.81 -3.36
N LYS A 48 -12.24 17.84 -3.16
CA LYS A 48 -12.97 19.08 -2.83
C LYS A 48 -12.55 19.66 -1.49
N LEU A 49 -12.33 18.82 -0.49
CA LEU A 49 -11.84 19.25 0.82
C LEU A 49 -10.46 19.91 0.71
N ASN A 50 -9.55 19.36 -0.09
CA ASN A 50 -8.24 19.93 -0.32
C ASN A 50 -8.28 21.26 -1.07
N GLN A 51 -9.22 21.46 -2.00
CA GLN A 51 -9.44 22.76 -2.61
C GLN A 51 -9.74 23.84 -1.55
N TRP A 52 -10.59 23.50 -0.59
CA TRP A 52 -10.98 24.42 0.46
C TRP A 52 -9.90 24.63 1.53
N LEU A 53 -9.26 23.54 2.01
CA LEU A 53 -8.27 23.59 3.09
C LEU A 53 -6.91 24.13 2.67
N LEU A 54 -6.48 23.82 1.44
CA LEU A 54 -5.13 24.12 0.93
C LEU A 54 -5.14 25.24 -0.12
N ALA A 55 -6.31 25.75 -0.49
CA ALA A 55 -6.49 26.70 -1.58
C ALA A 55 -5.80 26.27 -2.87
N LEU A 56 -5.78 24.95 -3.15
CA LEU A 56 -5.19 24.37 -4.35
C LEU A 56 -6.14 24.51 -5.55
N ASP A 57 -5.56 24.61 -6.74
CA ASP A 57 -6.32 24.43 -7.96
C ASP A 57 -6.99 23.05 -8.01
N ARG A 58 -8.01 22.91 -8.86
CA ARG A 58 -8.84 21.70 -8.90
C ARG A 58 -8.04 20.42 -9.18
N ILE A 59 -7.10 20.48 -10.13
CA ILE A 59 -6.29 19.33 -10.50
C ILE A 59 -5.36 18.95 -9.34
N SER A 60 -4.60 19.91 -8.83
CA SER A 60 -3.67 19.67 -7.72
C SER A 60 -4.36 19.11 -6.48
N ALA A 61 -5.55 19.63 -6.14
CA ALA A 61 -6.32 19.17 -5.00
C ALA A 61 -6.76 17.70 -5.12
N HIS A 62 -7.27 17.31 -6.29
CA HIS A 62 -7.68 15.92 -6.53
C HIS A 62 -6.48 14.98 -6.70
N MET A 63 -5.38 15.45 -7.33
CA MET A 63 -4.15 14.65 -7.42
C MET A 63 -3.49 14.45 -6.05
N ALA A 64 -3.54 15.46 -5.18
CA ALA A 64 -3.13 15.30 -3.79
C ALA A 64 -3.98 14.24 -3.06
N ALA A 65 -5.28 14.19 -3.31
CA ALA A 65 -6.20 13.22 -2.72
C ALA A 65 -6.01 11.79 -3.28
N ALA A 66 -5.44 11.63 -4.48
CA ALA A 66 -5.36 10.35 -5.19
C ALA A 66 -4.65 9.26 -4.35
N PRO A 67 -5.34 8.16 -3.98
CA PRO A 67 -4.76 7.16 -3.10
C PRO A 67 -3.78 6.23 -3.82
N GLY A 68 -2.60 6.04 -3.24
CA GLY A 68 -1.66 4.99 -3.66
C GLY A 68 -0.96 5.20 -5.00
N ASN A 69 -1.03 6.38 -5.60
CA ASN A 69 -0.51 6.62 -6.93
C ASN A 69 0.61 7.68 -6.96
N LEU A 70 1.73 7.35 -6.34
CA LEU A 70 2.91 8.23 -6.23
C LEU A 70 3.59 8.54 -7.58
N SER A 71 3.28 7.82 -8.64
CA SER A 71 3.94 8.01 -9.93
C SER A 71 3.05 8.70 -10.97
N SER A 72 1.75 8.36 -11.06
CA SER A 72 0.88 8.93 -12.09
C SER A 72 0.23 10.23 -11.65
N ALA A 73 -0.09 10.42 -10.36
CA ALA A 73 -0.68 11.66 -9.89
C ALA A 73 0.28 12.87 -10.07
N PRO A 74 1.58 12.79 -9.70
CA PRO A 74 2.55 13.84 -10.04
C PRO A 74 2.68 14.10 -11.54
N ALA A 75 2.78 13.05 -12.35
CA ALA A 75 2.91 13.19 -13.81
C ALA A 75 1.68 13.88 -14.43
N VAL A 76 0.49 13.54 -13.99
CA VAL A 76 -0.76 14.21 -14.40
C VAL A 76 -0.79 15.65 -13.91
N THR A 77 -0.37 15.92 -12.67
CA THR A 77 -0.29 17.29 -12.13
C THR A 77 0.62 18.15 -12.99
N GLU A 78 1.79 17.65 -13.33
CA GLU A 78 2.76 18.36 -14.19
C GLU A 78 2.19 18.62 -15.60
N HIS A 79 1.58 17.59 -16.20
CA HIS A 79 1.00 17.69 -17.55
C HIS A 79 -0.07 18.78 -17.66
N TYR A 80 -0.88 18.98 -16.61
CA TYR A 80 -1.92 20.00 -16.58
C TYR A 80 -1.51 21.30 -15.90
N GLY A 81 -0.22 21.51 -15.61
CA GLY A 81 0.30 22.75 -15.04
C GLY A 81 -0.07 22.98 -13.57
N GLY A 82 -0.40 21.92 -12.83
CA GLY A 82 -0.75 22.01 -11.41
C GLY A 82 0.47 22.17 -10.50
N ALA A 83 0.21 22.35 -9.20
CA ALA A 83 1.20 22.60 -8.15
C ALA A 83 1.90 21.28 -7.69
N LEU A 84 2.78 20.74 -8.54
CA LEU A 84 3.47 19.44 -8.34
C LEU A 84 4.11 19.31 -6.96
N SER A 85 4.84 20.34 -6.50
CA SER A 85 5.52 20.32 -5.20
C SER A 85 4.52 20.17 -4.04
N GLN A 86 3.38 20.86 -4.08
CA GLN A 86 2.36 20.77 -3.04
C GLN A 86 1.66 19.40 -3.05
N VAL A 87 1.39 18.84 -4.22
CA VAL A 87 0.86 17.47 -4.36
C VAL A 87 1.81 16.45 -3.75
N ALA A 88 3.12 16.56 -4.04
CA ALA A 88 4.12 15.66 -3.49
C ALA A 88 4.22 15.75 -1.96
N VAL A 89 4.26 16.97 -1.40
CA VAL A 89 4.26 17.20 0.05
C VAL A 89 3.05 16.55 0.71
N TYR A 90 1.86 16.82 0.16
CA TYR A 90 0.63 16.31 0.73
C TYR A 90 0.59 14.77 0.70
N GLN A 91 0.96 14.15 -0.42
CA GLN A 91 1.00 12.70 -0.52
C GLN A 91 2.02 12.08 0.45
N SER A 92 3.20 12.67 0.62
CA SER A 92 4.22 12.21 1.57
C SER A 92 3.74 12.33 3.02
N LEU A 93 3.11 13.44 3.39
CA LEU A 93 2.52 13.63 4.73
C LEU A 93 1.40 12.61 4.99
N ARG A 94 0.51 12.37 4.02
CA ARG A 94 -0.53 11.35 4.17
C ARG A 94 0.07 9.97 4.42
N LEU A 95 1.10 9.59 3.67
CA LEU A 95 1.77 8.31 3.88
C LEU A 95 2.41 8.23 5.27
N ALA A 96 3.07 9.30 5.71
CA ALA A 96 3.64 9.37 7.05
C ALA A 96 2.56 9.23 8.15
N PHE A 97 1.45 9.96 8.02
CA PHE A 97 0.33 9.83 8.96
C PHE A 97 -0.25 8.42 8.99
N LEU A 98 -0.49 7.80 7.84
CA LEU A 98 -1.02 6.45 7.78
C LEU A 98 -0.05 5.42 8.36
N THR A 99 1.24 5.53 8.02
CA THR A 99 2.26 4.61 8.55
C THR A 99 2.39 4.70 10.06
N LEU A 100 2.25 5.92 10.63
CA LEU A 100 2.30 6.13 12.07
C LEU A 100 0.98 5.75 12.77
N LEU A 101 -0.16 6.10 12.17
CA LEU A 101 -1.46 5.98 12.83
C LEU A 101 -2.04 4.56 12.77
N VAL A 102 -1.90 3.87 11.64
CA VAL A 102 -2.56 2.57 11.40
C VAL A 102 -2.16 1.51 12.44
N PRO A 103 -0.88 1.34 12.82
CA PRO A 103 -0.51 0.38 13.87
C PRO A 103 -1.19 0.66 15.22
N PHE A 104 -1.45 1.94 15.56
CA PHE A 104 -2.15 2.30 16.80
C PHE A 104 -3.66 2.08 16.71
N LEU A 105 -4.26 2.18 15.52
CA LEU A 105 -5.70 1.92 15.32
C LEU A 105 -6.04 0.42 15.42
N PHE A 106 -5.10 -0.43 15.07
CA PHE A 106 -5.29 -1.88 15.00
C PHE A 106 -4.34 -2.64 15.94
N VAL A 107 -4.11 -2.09 17.14
CA VAL A 107 -3.33 -2.78 18.18
C VAL A 107 -4.03 -4.09 18.53
N VAL A 108 -3.44 -5.20 18.11
CA VAL A 108 -3.79 -6.52 18.63
C VAL A 108 -2.91 -6.74 19.88
N PRO A 109 -3.46 -7.17 21.02
CA PRO A 109 -2.64 -7.55 22.17
C PRO A 109 -1.62 -8.58 21.69
N GLU A 110 -0.33 -8.29 21.89
CA GLU A 110 0.74 -9.22 21.54
C GLU A 110 0.55 -10.51 22.32
N THR A 111 0.10 -11.57 21.66
CA THR A 111 0.47 -12.90 22.12
C THR A 111 1.96 -13.01 21.84
N PRO A 112 2.82 -13.23 22.86
CA PRO A 112 4.25 -13.38 22.64
C PRO A 112 4.47 -14.43 21.56
N GLN A 113 4.85 -13.99 20.35
CA GLN A 113 5.23 -14.93 19.31
C GLN A 113 6.49 -15.63 19.79
N PRO A 114 6.53 -16.96 19.81
CA PRO A 114 7.75 -17.65 20.18
C PRO A 114 8.87 -17.17 19.27
N ILE A 115 10.02 -16.81 19.88
CA ILE A 115 11.23 -16.48 19.12
C ILE A 115 11.60 -17.74 18.35
N VAL A 116 11.22 -17.80 17.08
CA VAL A 116 11.62 -18.90 16.20
C VAL A 116 13.11 -18.71 15.92
N LEU A 117 13.94 -19.46 16.64
CA LEU A 117 15.37 -19.51 16.36
C LEU A 117 15.55 -20.13 14.98
N PHE A 118 16.17 -19.38 14.08
CA PHE A 118 16.51 -19.83 12.75
C PHE A 118 17.41 -21.05 12.84
N GLN A 119 16.97 -22.19 12.31
CA GLN A 119 17.85 -23.31 12.06
C GLN A 119 18.73 -23.01 10.84
N HIS A 120 19.97 -23.48 10.86
CA HIS A 120 20.90 -23.24 9.75
C HIS A 120 20.34 -23.68 8.39
N THR A 121 19.57 -24.76 8.36
CA THR A 121 18.91 -25.31 7.17
C THR A 121 17.88 -24.33 6.59
N ASP A 122 17.08 -23.71 7.43
CA ASP A 122 16.05 -22.73 7.02
C ASP A 122 16.68 -21.49 6.41
N PHE A 123 17.83 -21.05 6.94
CA PHE A 123 18.56 -19.91 6.43
C PHE A 123 19.13 -20.14 5.02
N ILE A 124 19.68 -21.33 4.75
CA ILE A 124 20.22 -21.69 3.43
C ILE A 124 19.09 -21.73 2.40
N ILE A 125 17.96 -22.38 2.74
CA ILE A 125 16.78 -22.44 1.87
C ILE A 125 16.27 -21.04 1.59
N TRP A 126 16.21 -20.21 2.63
CA TRP A 126 15.75 -18.83 2.51
C TRP A 126 16.66 -18.01 1.57
N LEU A 127 17.99 -18.15 1.68
CA LEU A 127 18.95 -17.51 0.78
C LEU A 127 18.81 -18.01 -0.67
N MET A 128 18.56 -19.28 -0.88
CA MET A 128 18.33 -19.84 -2.22
C MET A 128 17.07 -19.25 -2.85
N VAL A 129 15.97 -19.22 -2.11
CA VAL A 129 14.69 -18.65 -2.55
C VAL A 129 14.85 -17.15 -2.83
N LEU A 130 15.56 -16.42 -1.97
CA LEU A 130 15.84 -15.00 -2.17
C LEU A 130 16.68 -14.75 -3.42
N SER A 131 17.74 -15.54 -3.63
CA SER A 131 18.64 -15.41 -4.78
C SER A 131 17.90 -15.71 -6.09
N PHE A 132 17.11 -16.78 -6.12
CA PHE A 132 16.25 -17.13 -7.25
C PHE A 132 15.25 -16.01 -7.56
N SER A 133 14.55 -15.51 -6.53
CA SER A 133 13.58 -14.44 -6.66
C SER A 133 14.21 -13.12 -7.12
N TRP A 134 15.44 -12.85 -6.70
CA TRP A 134 16.19 -11.68 -7.16
C TRP A 134 16.54 -11.77 -8.65
N GLY A 135 17.01 -12.94 -9.11
CA GLY A 135 17.28 -13.21 -10.53
C GLY A 135 16.02 -13.05 -11.39
N LEU A 136 14.90 -13.66 -10.96
CA LEU A 136 13.61 -13.53 -11.66
C LEU A 136 13.07 -12.09 -11.67
N THR A 137 13.28 -11.37 -10.57
CA THR A 137 12.96 -9.93 -10.50
C THR A 137 13.77 -9.13 -11.53
N GLY A 138 15.06 -9.47 -11.70
CA GLY A 138 15.93 -8.89 -12.74
C GLY A 138 15.38 -9.12 -14.14
N LEU A 139 14.99 -10.37 -14.44
CA LEU A 139 14.40 -10.74 -15.72
C LEU A 139 13.10 -9.96 -16.02
N LEU A 140 12.19 -9.90 -15.06
CA LEU A 140 10.93 -9.16 -15.25
C LEU A 140 11.13 -7.65 -15.38
N ARG A 141 12.23 -7.08 -14.86
CA ARG A 141 12.60 -5.68 -15.12
C ARG A 141 12.95 -5.45 -16.58
N VAL A 142 13.68 -6.37 -17.20
CA VAL A 142 13.98 -6.30 -18.64
C VAL A 142 12.69 -6.29 -19.45
N LEU A 143 11.67 -7.04 -19.01
CA LEU A 143 10.33 -7.07 -19.61
C LEU A 143 9.45 -5.86 -19.23
N ARG A 144 10.01 -4.84 -18.56
CA ARG A 144 9.34 -3.59 -18.15
C ARG A 144 8.12 -3.79 -17.24
N VAL A 145 8.08 -4.89 -16.49
CA VAL A 145 7.01 -5.11 -15.50
C VAL A 145 7.14 -4.09 -14.35
N ARG A 146 6.04 -3.45 -13.99
CA ARG A 146 6.00 -2.54 -12.83
C ARG A 146 6.03 -3.35 -11.53
N THR A 147 6.83 -2.92 -10.54
CA THR A 147 6.97 -3.58 -9.22
C THR A 147 7.26 -5.08 -9.27
N PRO A 148 8.21 -5.56 -10.10
CA PRO A 148 8.42 -7.00 -10.31
C PRO A 148 8.80 -7.71 -9.00
N GLY A 149 9.52 -7.05 -8.08
CA GLY A 149 9.95 -7.65 -6.81
C GLY A 149 8.78 -8.10 -5.92
N LEU A 150 7.69 -7.32 -5.85
CA LEU A 150 6.51 -7.73 -5.07
C LEU A 150 5.84 -8.96 -5.70
N ILE A 151 5.60 -8.90 -7.01
CA ILE A 151 4.92 -9.98 -7.75
C ILE A 151 5.73 -11.28 -7.62
N VAL A 152 7.03 -11.22 -7.91
CA VAL A 152 7.92 -12.38 -7.80
C VAL A 152 7.96 -12.91 -6.38
N GLY A 153 8.13 -12.03 -5.39
CA GLY A 153 8.22 -12.44 -4.00
C GLY A 153 6.95 -13.14 -3.52
N VAL A 154 5.78 -12.55 -3.78
CA VAL A 154 4.49 -13.17 -3.41
C VAL A 154 4.31 -14.51 -4.14
N PHE A 155 4.57 -14.56 -5.45
CA PHE A 155 4.37 -15.77 -6.23
C PHE A 155 5.32 -16.90 -5.81
N VAL A 156 6.60 -16.60 -5.69
CA VAL A 156 7.62 -17.60 -5.28
C VAL A 156 7.38 -18.06 -3.84
N GLY A 157 7.14 -17.11 -2.91
CA GLY A 157 6.85 -17.45 -1.52
C GLY A 157 5.59 -18.29 -1.37
N ALA A 158 4.51 -17.95 -2.09
CA ALA A 158 3.28 -18.73 -2.11
C ALA A 158 3.51 -20.12 -2.72
N SER A 159 4.25 -20.21 -3.83
CA SER A 159 4.55 -21.51 -4.48
C SER A 159 5.35 -22.44 -3.57
N VAL A 160 6.36 -21.92 -2.88
CA VAL A 160 7.17 -22.73 -1.95
C VAL A 160 6.31 -23.25 -0.79
N ASN A 161 5.42 -22.42 -0.26
CA ASN A 161 4.55 -22.80 0.86
C ASN A 161 3.41 -23.75 0.44
N LEU A 162 2.70 -23.44 -0.65
CA LEU A 162 1.58 -24.27 -1.14
C LEU A 162 2.01 -25.62 -1.69
N LEU A 163 3.23 -25.71 -2.24
CA LEU A 163 3.80 -26.97 -2.72
C LEU A 163 4.55 -27.71 -1.61
N GLU A 164 4.51 -27.21 -0.38
CA GLU A 164 5.19 -27.82 0.79
C GLU A 164 6.69 -28.06 0.57
N LEU A 165 7.33 -27.29 -0.31
CA LEU A 165 8.75 -27.47 -0.64
C LEU A 165 9.67 -27.10 0.53
N ALA A 166 9.26 -26.08 1.31
CA ALA A 166 9.94 -25.67 2.53
C ALA A 166 9.04 -24.75 3.38
N THR A 167 9.27 -24.73 4.69
CA THR A 167 8.66 -23.75 5.59
C THR A 167 9.43 -22.44 5.52
N LEU A 168 8.93 -21.48 4.74
CA LEU A 168 9.53 -20.15 4.63
C LEU A 168 9.05 -19.25 5.77
N ASN A 169 9.71 -19.34 6.91
CA ASN A 169 9.53 -18.36 7.98
C ASN A 169 10.41 -17.14 7.69
N THR A 170 9.81 -16.03 7.24
CA THR A 170 10.58 -14.80 7.02
C THR A 170 11.02 -14.23 8.36
N PRO A 171 12.35 -14.07 8.58
CA PRO A 171 12.83 -13.51 9.84
C PRO A 171 12.29 -12.12 10.11
N PRO A 172 11.82 -11.81 11.33
CA PRO A 172 11.32 -10.47 11.69
C PRO A 172 12.32 -9.34 11.37
N MET A 173 13.63 -9.63 11.47
CA MET A 173 14.68 -8.67 11.13
C MET A 173 14.63 -8.18 9.67
N PHE A 174 14.19 -9.03 8.71
CA PHE A 174 14.07 -8.62 7.31
C PHE A 174 12.85 -7.76 7.07
N ILE A 175 11.76 -8.03 7.79
CA ILE A 175 10.57 -7.18 7.80
C ILE A 175 10.94 -5.81 8.39
N ALA A 176 11.62 -5.78 9.53
CA ALA A 176 12.10 -4.54 10.16
C ALA A 176 13.04 -3.75 9.23
N LEU A 177 13.97 -4.43 8.57
CA LEU A 177 14.87 -3.79 7.59
C LEU A 177 14.09 -3.19 6.42
N ALA A 178 13.11 -3.91 5.88
CA ALA A 178 12.27 -3.41 4.80
C ALA A 178 11.47 -2.18 5.24
N MET A 179 10.87 -2.21 6.44
CA MET A 179 10.14 -1.07 7.02
C MET A 179 11.04 0.13 7.26
N MET A 180 12.27 -0.09 7.76
CA MET A 180 13.26 0.98 7.92
C MET A 180 13.63 1.64 6.59
N LEU A 181 13.83 0.85 5.53
CA LEU A 181 14.13 1.37 4.19
C LEU A 181 12.96 2.17 3.59
N PHE A 182 11.71 1.76 3.86
CA PHE A 182 10.53 2.53 3.45
C PHE A 182 10.39 3.82 4.25
N GLY A 183 10.55 3.76 5.57
CA GLY A 183 10.53 4.94 6.44
C GLY A 183 11.59 5.96 6.04
N TRP A 184 12.80 5.49 5.76
CA TRP A 184 13.90 6.33 5.24
C TRP A 184 13.48 7.03 3.93
N ARG A 185 12.87 6.30 2.98
CA ARG A 185 12.43 6.87 1.72
C ARG A 185 11.39 7.97 1.91
N ILE A 186 10.37 7.72 2.75
CA ILE A 186 9.33 8.72 3.08
C ILE A 186 9.98 9.93 3.75
N GLY A 187 10.92 9.73 4.68
CA GLY A 187 11.63 10.80 5.36
C GLY A 187 12.40 11.70 4.40
N VAL A 188 13.12 11.13 3.44
CA VAL A 188 13.85 11.89 2.41
C VAL A 188 12.90 12.75 1.57
N ASP A 189 11.76 12.20 1.16
CA ASP A 189 10.76 12.93 0.37
C ASP A 189 10.16 14.11 1.16
N ILE A 190 10.04 13.99 2.49
CA ILE A 190 9.54 15.05 3.37
C ILE A 190 10.60 16.14 3.61
N VAL A 191 11.82 15.77 3.96
CA VAL A 191 12.89 16.75 4.31
C VAL A 191 13.22 17.68 3.15
N GLY A 192 13.13 17.21 1.90
CA GLY A 192 13.37 18.01 0.70
C GLY A 192 12.43 19.21 0.49
N GLN A 193 11.35 19.34 1.28
CA GLN A 193 10.27 20.31 1.04
C GLN A 193 10.35 21.61 1.84
N GLY A 194 11.28 21.72 2.77
CA GLY A 194 11.45 22.89 3.63
C GLY A 194 10.45 22.97 4.79
N VAL A 195 10.96 23.27 5.97
CA VAL A 195 10.21 23.22 7.25
C VAL A 195 8.97 24.12 7.27
N ARG A 196 9.07 25.31 6.70
CA ARG A 196 7.95 26.28 6.70
C ARG A 196 6.75 25.77 5.88
N THR A 197 7.02 25.14 4.76
CA THR A 197 5.98 24.51 3.89
C THR A 197 5.34 23.34 4.62
N LEU A 198 6.14 22.50 5.25
CA LEU A 198 5.66 21.35 6.03
C LEU A 198 4.73 21.78 7.16
N LEU A 199 5.14 22.74 8.00
CA LEU A 199 4.35 23.22 9.14
C LEU A 199 2.98 23.77 8.71
N LYS A 200 2.90 24.42 7.55
CA LYS A 200 1.63 24.92 7.01
C LYS A 200 0.76 23.82 6.42
N THR A 201 1.35 22.77 5.87
CA THR A 201 0.62 21.68 5.20
C THR A 201 0.21 20.56 6.16
N ILE A 202 0.88 20.40 7.30
CA ILE A 202 0.58 19.36 8.30
C ILE A 202 -0.88 19.37 8.76
N PRO A 203 -1.47 20.48 9.25
CA PRO A 203 -2.83 20.45 9.76
C PRO A 203 -3.89 20.11 8.70
N PRO A 204 -3.91 20.74 7.51
CA PRO A 204 -4.87 20.37 6.48
C PRO A 204 -4.64 18.94 5.93
N ALA A 205 -3.39 18.48 5.84
CA ALA A 205 -3.09 17.09 5.43
C ALA A 205 -3.59 16.07 6.45
N ALA A 206 -3.48 16.36 7.75
CA ALA A 206 -4.02 15.52 8.82
C ALA A 206 -5.55 15.41 8.74
N ILE A 207 -6.26 16.55 8.61
CA ILE A 207 -7.72 16.56 8.48
C ILE A 207 -8.17 15.76 7.26
N SER A 208 -7.57 16.00 6.09
CA SER A 208 -7.92 15.29 4.87
C SER A 208 -7.59 13.81 4.95
N THR A 209 -6.51 13.43 5.63
CA THR A 209 -6.15 12.02 5.86
C THR A 209 -7.16 11.33 6.77
N LEU A 210 -7.63 12.00 7.84
CA LEU A 210 -8.67 11.46 8.71
C LEU A 210 -9.98 11.25 7.96
N VAL A 211 -10.39 12.20 7.11
CA VAL A 211 -11.58 12.03 6.26
C VAL A 211 -11.38 10.87 5.28
N ALA A 212 -10.20 10.73 4.69
CA ALA A 212 -9.88 9.61 3.81
C ALA A 212 -9.95 8.25 4.52
N ILE A 213 -9.43 8.17 5.75
CA ILE A 213 -9.54 6.98 6.61
C ILE A 213 -11.00 6.65 6.90
N THR A 214 -11.81 7.65 7.27
CA THR A 214 -13.24 7.45 7.57
C THR A 214 -13.98 6.88 6.37
N ILE A 215 -13.77 7.43 5.17
CA ILE A 215 -14.39 6.92 3.94
C ILE A 215 -13.93 5.47 3.67
N ALA A 216 -12.66 5.19 3.84
CA ALA A 216 -12.11 3.84 3.66
C ALA A 216 -12.71 2.83 4.65
N LEU A 217 -12.85 3.22 5.93
CA LEU A 217 -13.47 2.37 6.97
C LEU A 217 -14.96 2.13 6.69
N ILE A 218 -15.68 3.09 6.13
CA ILE A 218 -17.09 2.89 5.70
C ILE A 218 -17.13 1.84 4.59
N GLY A 219 -16.27 1.94 3.56
CA GLY A 219 -16.19 0.93 2.50
C GLY A 219 -15.81 -0.46 3.01
N ALA A 220 -14.87 -0.52 3.94
CA ALA A 220 -14.45 -1.74 4.62
C ALA A 220 -15.60 -2.36 5.44
N TYR A 221 -16.36 -1.54 6.18
CA TYR A 221 -17.52 -1.99 6.94
C TYR A 221 -18.63 -2.54 6.03
N ILE A 222 -18.89 -1.90 4.90
CA ILE A 222 -19.84 -2.39 3.88
C ILE A 222 -19.36 -3.77 3.38
N THR A 223 -18.09 -3.92 3.06
CA THR A 223 -17.48 -5.18 2.61
C THR A 223 -17.63 -6.28 3.68
N HIS A 224 -17.32 -5.94 4.92
CA HIS A 224 -17.48 -6.85 6.06
C HIS A 224 -18.94 -7.32 6.22
N ARG A 225 -19.90 -6.40 6.18
CA ARG A 225 -21.33 -6.70 6.40
C ARG A 225 -21.96 -7.46 5.24
N LEU A 226 -21.60 -7.16 3.99
CA LEU A 226 -22.22 -7.76 2.80
C LEU A 226 -21.55 -9.06 2.38
N LEU A 227 -20.23 -9.17 2.54
CA LEU A 227 -19.45 -10.29 1.99
C LEU A 227 -18.85 -11.20 3.07
N GLY A 228 -18.96 -10.83 4.37
CA GLY A 228 -18.47 -11.64 5.48
C GLY A 228 -16.96 -11.68 5.66
N PHE A 229 -16.19 -10.80 4.98
CA PHE A 229 -14.75 -10.69 5.24
C PHE A 229 -14.48 -10.18 6.67
N PRO A 230 -13.40 -10.63 7.33
CA PRO A 230 -12.97 -10.03 8.58
C PRO A 230 -12.82 -8.50 8.43
N PHE A 231 -13.34 -7.75 9.40
CA PHE A 231 -13.30 -6.28 9.32
C PHE A 231 -11.88 -5.74 9.24
N LEU A 232 -10.93 -6.40 9.94
CA LEU A 232 -9.52 -6.02 9.95
C LEU A 232 -8.89 -6.12 8.55
N ASP A 233 -9.16 -7.23 7.82
CA ASP A 233 -8.67 -7.44 6.46
C ASP A 233 -9.23 -6.38 5.51
N ALA A 234 -10.55 -6.17 5.56
CA ALA A 234 -11.21 -5.15 4.75
C ALA A 234 -10.71 -3.74 5.10
N ALA A 235 -10.57 -3.40 6.39
CA ALA A 235 -10.08 -2.10 6.83
C ALA A 235 -8.68 -1.81 6.29
N LEU A 236 -7.74 -2.75 6.42
CA LEU A 236 -6.37 -2.59 5.93
C LEU A 236 -6.32 -2.60 4.38
N GLY A 237 -7.13 -3.45 3.72
CA GLY A 237 -7.22 -3.48 2.26
C GLY A 237 -7.74 -2.18 1.64
N PHE A 238 -8.64 -1.48 2.34
CA PHE A 238 -9.24 -0.23 1.90
C PHE A 238 -8.46 1.02 2.32
N MET A 239 -7.51 0.93 3.28
CA MET A 239 -6.72 2.08 3.73
C MET A 239 -6.02 2.80 2.58
N PRO A 240 -6.11 4.14 2.48
CA PRO A 240 -5.49 4.91 1.39
C PRO A 240 -3.96 5.08 1.56
N GLY A 241 -3.28 4.04 2.09
CA GLY A 241 -1.85 3.99 2.39
C GLY A 241 -0.97 3.52 1.24
N ALA A 242 0.32 3.39 1.53
CA ALA A 242 1.28 2.81 0.60
C ALA A 242 1.06 1.31 0.45
N PHE A 243 1.02 0.83 -0.79
CA PHE A 243 0.83 -0.59 -1.07
C PHE A 243 1.99 -1.47 -0.57
N GLN A 244 3.14 -0.88 -0.27
CA GLN A 244 4.28 -1.59 0.32
C GLN A 244 4.19 -1.73 1.84
N VAL A 245 3.51 -0.82 2.52
CA VAL A 245 3.46 -0.75 3.99
C VAL A 245 2.24 -1.49 4.54
N MET A 246 1.07 -1.31 3.95
CA MET A 246 -0.17 -1.88 4.48
C MET A 246 -0.20 -3.41 4.54
N PRO A 247 0.34 -4.16 3.54
CA PRO A 247 0.45 -5.60 3.67
C PRO A 247 1.35 -6.06 4.82
N VAL A 248 2.40 -5.30 5.13
CA VAL A 248 3.28 -5.62 6.27
C VAL A 248 2.56 -5.41 7.59
N VAL A 249 1.87 -4.26 7.71
CA VAL A 249 1.04 -4.01 8.89
C VAL A 249 -0.01 -5.11 9.04
N ALA A 250 -0.62 -5.58 7.94
CA ALA A 250 -1.56 -6.70 7.97
C ALA A 250 -0.94 -7.96 8.57
N LEU A 251 0.30 -8.31 8.19
CA LEU A 251 1.01 -9.45 8.76
C LEU A 251 1.26 -9.30 10.26
N GLU A 252 1.65 -8.10 10.71
CA GLU A 252 1.96 -7.83 12.12
C GLU A 252 0.71 -7.87 13.02
N VAL A 253 -0.45 -7.45 12.49
CA VAL A 253 -1.71 -7.45 13.24
C VAL A 253 -2.56 -8.73 13.02
N GLY A 254 -2.03 -9.74 12.33
CA GLY A 254 -2.71 -11.01 12.10
C GLY A 254 -3.86 -10.96 11.07
N ALA A 255 -3.85 -9.98 10.18
CA ALA A 255 -4.79 -9.88 9.06
C ALA A 255 -4.31 -10.69 7.84
N ASP A 256 -5.22 -10.94 6.88
CA ASP A 256 -4.87 -11.58 5.60
C ASP A 256 -4.02 -10.65 4.72
N GLY A 257 -2.70 -10.84 4.79
CA GLY A 257 -1.74 -10.05 4.03
C GLY A 257 -1.90 -10.18 2.51
N LEU A 258 -2.39 -11.33 2.00
CA LEU A 258 -2.62 -11.51 0.56
C LEU A 258 -3.84 -10.73 0.10
N TYR A 259 -4.96 -10.80 0.84
CA TYR A 259 -6.13 -9.98 0.58
C TYR A 259 -5.77 -8.50 0.52
N VAL A 260 -5.06 -8.00 1.53
CA VAL A 260 -4.61 -6.62 1.59
C VAL A 260 -3.71 -6.27 0.41
N THR A 261 -2.75 -7.14 0.06
CA THR A 261 -1.82 -6.91 -1.07
C THR A 261 -2.57 -6.79 -2.40
N ILE A 262 -3.48 -7.71 -2.69
CA ILE A 262 -4.22 -7.72 -3.96
C ILE A 262 -5.12 -6.48 -4.06
N HIS A 263 -5.81 -6.11 -2.97
CA HIS A 263 -6.64 -4.90 -2.95
C HIS A 263 -5.82 -3.64 -3.21
N HIS A 264 -4.64 -3.53 -2.59
CA HIS A 264 -3.74 -2.41 -2.84
C HIS A 264 -3.16 -2.40 -4.25
N LEU A 265 -2.82 -3.56 -4.82
CA LEU A 265 -2.30 -3.67 -6.19
C LEU A 265 -3.38 -3.27 -7.22
N ILE A 266 -4.57 -3.83 -7.10
CA ILE A 266 -5.70 -3.51 -8.00
C ILE A 266 -6.08 -2.03 -7.87
N ARG A 267 -6.07 -1.46 -6.67
CA ARG A 267 -6.27 -0.02 -6.47
C ARG A 267 -5.27 0.82 -7.26
N VAL A 268 -3.98 0.50 -7.18
CA VAL A 268 -2.93 1.24 -7.90
C VAL A 268 -3.16 1.17 -9.41
N LEU A 269 -3.52 -0.01 -9.92
CA LEU A 269 -3.81 -0.20 -11.34
C LEU A 269 -5.07 0.57 -11.77
N ALA A 270 -6.16 0.41 -11.03
CA ALA A 270 -7.42 1.11 -11.30
C ALA A 270 -7.27 2.62 -11.24
N MET A 271 -6.61 3.15 -10.21
CA MET A 271 -6.34 4.60 -10.12
C MET A 271 -5.41 5.07 -11.22
N GLY A 272 -4.43 4.27 -11.64
CA GLY A 272 -3.57 4.57 -12.79
C GLY A 272 -4.35 4.79 -14.10
N MET A 273 -5.47 4.08 -14.27
CA MET A 273 -6.38 4.23 -15.41
C MET A 273 -7.39 5.37 -15.23
N LEU A 274 -7.96 5.49 -14.04
CA LEU A 274 -9.06 6.43 -13.76
C LEU A 274 -8.56 7.87 -13.60
N ILE A 275 -7.38 8.11 -13.03
CA ILE A 275 -6.83 9.44 -12.80
C ILE A 275 -6.68 10.25 -14.10
N PRO A 276 -6.09 9.77 -15.20
CA PRO A 276 -6.01 10.52 -16.44
C PRO A 276 -7.39 10.86 -17.01
N PHE A 277 -8.35 9.95 -16.88
CA PHE A 277 -9.73 10.19 -17.33
C PHE A 277 -10.38 11.34 -16.55
N PHE A 278 -10.32 11.29 -15.22
CA PHE A 278 -10.88 12.35 -14.37
C PHE A 278 -10.13 13.69 -14.53
N ALA A 279 -8.81 13.65 -14.69
CA ALA A 279 -8.01 14.86 -14.89
C ALA A 279 -8.42 15.61 -16.16
N SER A 280 -8.70 14.91 -17.27
CA SER A 280 -9.22 15.53 -18.49
C SER A 280 -10.59 16.20 -18.29
N TYR A 281 -11.42 15.68 -17.41
CA TYR A 281 -12.68 16.28 -17.02
C TYR A 281 -12.47 17.55 -16.18
N TRP A 282 -11.57 17.49 -15.19
CA TRP A 282 -11.30 18.64 -14.30
C TRP A 282 -10.55 19.79 -14.97
N SER A 283 -9.78 19.52 -16.04
CA SER A 283 -9.07 20.55 -16.79
C SER A 283 -9.99 21.41 -17.66
N ARG A 284 -11.20 20.91 -17.99
CA ARG A 284 -12.18 21.59 -18.87
C ARG A 284 -13.18 22.46 -18.11
N SER A 285 -13.20 22.34 -16.79
CA SER A 285 -14.17 23.02 -15.90
C SER A 285 -13.47 23.92 -14.90
#